data_2cf40669c62cf8ecd5369e2572648433
#
_entry.id   2cf40669c62cf8ecd5369e2572648433
#
_cell.length_a   1.000
_cell.length_b   1.000
_cell.length_c   1.000
_cell.angle_alpha   90.00
_cell.angle_beta   90.00
_cell.angle_gamma   90.00
#
_symmetry.space_group_name_H-M   'P 1'
#
loop_
_entity.id
_entity.type
_entity.pdbx_description
1 polymer ?
#
loop_
_entity_poly.entity_id
_entity_poly.type
_entity_poly.pdbx_seq_one_letter_code
_entity_poly.pdbx_strand_id
1 'polypeptide(L)'
;MGVPLSQMYTVASYVLGQRLAGNDRYPLVLMLEPLFRCNLACAGCGKIQYPAHILKRDLSAEDCFKAVDECPAPMVSIPGGEPLLHPEIKEIVEGLIQRRKYIYLCTNAILLKEKLEAGIFKPSKYLTFSVHLDGHGDHHDFAVCREGIYDTATEAIRLAVKMGFRVTTNTTLFDGADPVAVRKFFDETMALGVEGMMVSPGYAYAKAPDQQSFMRERRNTNEMFEMILSNRKKGWRFNQSPLFLEFLMGTREYEC
;
A
#
# COMPACT_ATOMS: atom_id res chain seq x y z
N MET A 1 -1.10 -5.38 -15.98
CA MET A 1 -1.20 -5.65 -14.53
C MET A 1 0.19 -5.44 -13.93
N GLY A 2 0.26 -4.78 -12.76
CA GLY A 2 1.50 -4.51 -12.03
C GLY A 2 1.96 -5.67 -11.12
N VAL A 3 1.31 -6.84 -11.20
CA VAL A 3 1.63 -8.00 -10.35
C VAL A 3 2.41 -9.04 -11.15
N PRO A 4 3.57 -9.54 -10.66
CA PRO A 4 4.35 -10.56 -11.34
C PRO A 4 3.62 -11.90 -11.50
N LEU A 5 3.90 -12.60 -12.60
CA LEU A 5 3.30 -13.91 -12.88
C LEU A 5 3.54 -14.94 -11.76
N SER A 6 4.71 -14.91 -11.12
CA SER A 6 5.03 -15.83 -10.01
C SER A 6 4.12 -15.60 -8.79
N GLN A 7 3.79 -14.35 -8.48
CA GLN A 7 2.88 -14.01 -7.40
C GLN A 7 1.43 -14.40 -7.78
N MET A 8 1.02 -14.10 -9.01
CA MET A 8 -0.30 -14.49 -9.52
C MET A 8 -0.50 -16.02 -9.46
N TYR A 9 0.52 -16.78 -9.91
CA TYR A 9 0.49 -18.24 -9.84
C TYR A 9 0.37 -18.75 -8.39
N THR A 10 1.16 -18.20 -7.46
CA THR A 10 1.09 -18.60 -6.05
C THR A 10 -0.29 -18.34 -5.45
N VAL A 11 -0.86 -17.17 -5.69
CA VAL A 11 -2.20 -16.83 -5.19
C VAL A 11 -3.27 -17.71 -5.84
N ALA A 12 -3.22 -17.91 -7.15
CA ALA A 12 -4.18 -18.75 -7.87
C ALA A 12 -4.11 -20.23 -7.40
N SER A 13 -2.90 -20.76 -7.23
CA SER A 13 -2.70 -22.13 -6.72
C SER A 13 -3.23 -22.29 -5.30
N TYR A 14 -3.00 -21.28 -4.44
CA TYR A 14 -3.54 -21.26 -3.08
C TYR A 14 -5.09 -21.26 -3.09
N VAL A 15 -5.70 -20.37 -3.87
CA VAL A 15 -7.16 -20.29 -4.01
C VAL A 15 -7.76 -21.61 -4.50
N LEU A 16 -7.15 -22.20 -5.54
CA LEU A 16 -7.59 -23.49 -6.06
C LEU A 16 -7.48 -24.60 -5.00
N GLY A 17 -6.36 -24.65 -4.27
CA GLY A 17 -6.16 -25.61 -3.19
C GLY A 17 -7.22 -25.48 -2.09
N GLN A 18 -7.55 -24.26 -1.67
CA GLN A 18 -8.60 -24.02 -0.67
C GLN A 18 -9.96 -24.48 -1.15
N ARG A 19 -10.32 -24.18 -2.40
CA ARG A 19 -11.59 -24.62 -2.99
C ARG A 19 -11.69 -26.14 -3.12
N LEU A 20 -10.62 -26.79 -3.55
CA LEU A 20 -10.56 -28.27 -3.64
C LEU A 20 -10.65 -28.94 -2.25
N ALA A 21 -10.19 -28.27 -1.20
CA ALA A 21 -10.33 -28.70 0.18
C ALA A 21 -11.72 -28.42 0.79
N GLY A 22 -12.65 -27.82 0.02
CA GLY A 22 -13.99 -27.47 0.49
C GLY A 22 -14.06 -26.24 1.39
N ASN A 23 -13.02 -25.41 1.41
CA ASN A 23 -12.99 -24.18 2.20
C ASN A 23 -13.62 -23.03 1.42
N ASP A 24 -14.75 -22.52 1.88
CA ASP A 24 -15.43 -21.36 1.29
C ASP A 24 -14.85 -20.01 1.76
N ARG A 25 -14.19 -20.01 2.93
CA ARG A 25 -13.59 -18.83 3.53
C ARG A 25 -12.14 -19.08 3.89
N TYR A 26 -11.24 -18.26 3.37
CA TYR A 26 -9.80 -18.34 3.61
C TYR A 26 -9.13 -16.98 3.43
N PRO A 27 -8.08 -16.67 4.20
CA PRO A 27 -7.37 -15.39 4.08
C PRO A 27 -6.49 -15.38 2.82
N LEU A 28 -6.52 -14.29 2.06
CA LEU A 28 -5.59 -14.05 0.95
C LEU A 28 -4.39 -13.18 1.38
N VAL A 29 -4.62 -12.29 2.32
CA VAL A 29 -3.63 -11.34 2.84
C VAL A 29 -3.72 -11.31 4.36
N LEU A 30 -2.59 -11.43 5.02
CA LEU A 30 -2.46 -11.09 6.43
C LEU A 30 -2.05 -9.62 6.54
N MET A 31 -2.82 -8.82 7.28
CA MET A 31 -2.44 -7.46 7.66
C MET A 31 -1.64 -7.55 8.96
N LEU A 32 -0.32 -7.34 8.88
CA LEU A 32 0.59 -7.41 10.02
C LEU A 32 1.00 -6.00 10.42
N GLU A 33 0.52 -5.53 11.56
CA GLU A 33 0.80 -4.19 12.09
C GLU A 33 1.74 -4.26 13.29
N PRO A 34 3.08 -4.34 13.08
CA PRO A 34 4.02 -4.59 14.17
C PRO A 34 4.20 -3.37 15.08
N LEU A 35 3.77 -2.18 14.64
CA LEU A 35 3.79 -0.94 15.43
C LEU A 35 2.74 0.07 14.94
N PHE A 36 2.38 1.02 15.80
CA PHE A 36 1.45 2.11 15.45
C PHE A 36 2.11 3.49 15.38
N ARG A 37 3.32 3.68 15.92
CA ARG A 37 4.01 4.97 15.81
C ARG A 37 4.41 5.28 14.37
N CYS A 38 4.38 6.56 14.04
CA CYS A 38 4.76 7.08 12.73
C CYS A 38 5.59 8.36 12.90
N ASN A 39 6.39 8.69 11.91
CA ASN A 39 7.13 9.94 11.79
C ASN A 39 6.38 11.01 10.97
N LEU A 40 5.11 10.73 10.60
CA LEU A 40 4.16 11.66 10.00
C LEU A 40 2.86 11.72 10.81
N ALA A 41 2.11 12.80 10.59
CA ALA A 41 0.79 13.04 11.17
C ALA A 41 -0.21 13.44 10.08
N CYS A 42 -0.38 12.55 9.08
CA CYS A 42 -1.25 12.80 7.93
C CYS A 42 -2.68 13.11 8.36
N ALA A 43 -3.33 14.06 7.68
CA ALA A 43 -4.67 14.56 8.01
C ALA A 43 -5.73 13.45 8.06
N GLY A 44 -5.66 12.47 7.16
CA GLY A 44 -6.59 11.35 7.07
C GLY A 44 -6.22 10.12 7.91
N CYS A 45 -5.12 10.14 8.69
CA CYS A 45 -4.62 8.94 9.38
C CYS A 45 -4.96 8.89 10.86
N GLY A 46 -5.66 7.84 11.29
CA GLY A 46 -6.01 7.60 12.71
C GLY A 46 -4.98 6.76 13.49
N LYS A 47 -3.92 6.27 12.85
CA LYS A 47 -2.96 5.34 13.50
C LYS A 47 -2.21 5.96 14.68
N ILE A 48 -1.86 7.23 14.63
CA ILE A 48 -1.16 7.93 15.71
C ILE A 48 -2.10 8.47 16.79
N GLN A 49 -3.41 8.30 16.66
CA GLN A 49 -4.40 8.76 17.62
C GLN A 49 -4.55 7.81 18.83
N TYR A 50 -3.71 6.80 18.93
CA TYR A 50 -3.67 5.92 20.09
C TYR A 50 -2.91 6.55 21.27
N PRO A 51 -3.23 6.16 22.52
CA PRO A 51 -2.47 6.61 23.70
C PRO A 51 -0.98 6.27 23.60
N ALA A 52 -0.12 7.11 24.20
CA ALA A 52 1.32 6.97 24.12
C ALA A 52 1.87 5.60 24.55
N HIS A 53 1.22 4.92 25.51
CA HIS A 53 1.63 3.58 25.93
C HIS A 53 1.37 2.50 24.87
N ILE A 54 0.41 2.71 23.96
CA ILE A 54 0.17 1.85 22.79
C ILE A 54 1.17 2.17 21.67
N LEU A 55 1.38 3.48 21.40
CA LEU A 55 2.32 3.91 20.37
C LEU A 55 3.77 3.49 20.63
N LYS A 56 4.13 3.21 21.90
CA LYS A 56 5.46 2.74 22.29
C LYS A 56 5.65 1.22 22.17
N ARG A 57 4.57 0.48 21.89
CA ARG A 57 4.66 -0.99 21.78
C ARG A 57 5.04 -1.40 20.37
N ASP A 58 5.88 -2.43 20.31
CA ASP A 58 6.23 -3.16 19.09
C ASP A 58 5.89 -4.64 19.31
N LEU A 59 5.44 -5.31 18.24
CA LEU A 59 5.45 -6.76 18.23
C LEU A 59 6.89 -7.22 17.95
N SER A 60 7.37 -8.19 18.69
CA SER A 60 8.67 -8.79 18.39
C SER A 60 8.65 -9.51 17.03
N ALA A 61 9.80 -9.70 16.42
CA ALA A 61 9.90 -10.52 15.20
C ALA A 61 9.33 -11.93 15.43
N GLU A 62 9.54 -12.52 16.61
CA GLU A 62 8.99 -13.82 16.98
C GLU A 62 7.46 -13.83 16.99
N ASP A 63 6.81 -12.82 17.58
CA ASP A 63 5.35 -12.72 17.60
C ASP A 63 4.78 -12.46 16.18
N CYS A 64 5.51 -11.70 15.37
CA CYS A 64 5.16 -11.53 13.95
C CYS A 64 5.22 -12.87 13.20
N PHE A 65 6.22 -13.71 13.46
CA PHE A 65 6.34 -15.03 12.84
C PHE A 65 5.25 -15.99 13.31
N LYS A 66 4.92 -16.00 14.60
CA LYS A 66 3.79 -16.80 15.12
C LYS A 66 2.48 -16.44 14.40
N ALA A 67 2.16 -15.14 14.28
CA ALA A 67 0.97 -14.70 13.56
C ALA A 67 0.96 -15.13 12.08
N VAL A 68 2.11 -15.11 11.42
CA VAL A 68 2.25 -15.53 10.02
C VAL A 68 2.16 -17.05 9.87
N ASP A 69 2.68 -17.81 10.83
CA ASP A 69 2.64 -19.28 10.82
C ASP A 69 1.22 -19.81 11.13
N GLU A 70 0.42 -19.08 11.91
CA GLU A 70 -1.00 -19.34 12.15
C GLU A 70 -1.89 -19.00 10.95
N CYS A 71 -1.45 -18.06 10.09
CA CYS A 71 -2.24 -17.59 8.94
C CYS A 71 -1.71 -18.16 7.62
N PRO A 72 -2.49 -19.02 6.92
CA PRO A 72 -2.04 -19.64 5.68
C PRO A 72 -2.00 -18.68 4.48
N ALA A 73 -2.37 -17.41 4.65
CA ALA A 73 -2.36 -16.42 3.57
C ALA A 73 -1.01 -16.38 2.83
N PRO A 74 -1.01 -16.37 1.48
CA PRO A 74 0.22 -16.31 0.69
C PRO A 74 0.88 -14.92 0.69
N MET A 75 0.14 -13.90 1.11
CA MET A 75 0.58 -12.52 1.10
C MET A 75 0.53 -11.91 2.51
N VAL A 76 1.49 -11.02 2.79
CA VAL A 76 1.53 -10.23 4.03
C VAL A 76 1.67 -8.76 3.67
N SER A 77 0.76 -7.94 4.15
CA SER A 77 0.89 -6.48 4.11
C SER A 77 1.36 -5.99 5.47
N ILE A 78 2.38 -5.14 5.49
CA ILE A 78 2.93 -4.53 6.71
C ILE A 78 2.68 -3.01 6.65
N PRO A 79 1.47 -2.55 7.02
CA PRO A 79 1.16 -1.12 6.99
C PRO A 79 1.68 -0.38 8.21
N GLY A 80 1.44 -0.86 9.42
CA GLY A 80 1.79 -0.22 10.70
C GLY A 80 1.39 1.25 10.81
N GLY A 81 2.14 2.01 11.62
CA GLY A 81 2.32 3.45 11.46
C GLY A 81 3.35 3.70 10.36
N GLU A 82 4.66 3.72 10.71
CA GLU A 82 5.74 3.63 9.72
C GLU A 82 6.61 2.41 10.02
N PRO A 83 6.50 1.33 9.23
CA PRO A 83 7.22 0.08 9.50
C PRO A 83 8.75 0.22 9.55
N LEU A 84 9.32 1.18 8.81
CA LEU A 84 10.77 1.40 8.81
C LEU A 84 11.32 1.97 10.14
N LEU A 85 10.43 2.36 11.07
CA LEU A 85 10.78 2.71 12.45
C LEU A 85 10.94 1.48 13.36
N HIS A 86 10.48 0.31 12.91
CA HIS A 86 10.56 -0.89 13.74
C HIS A 86 12.00 -1.35 13.88
N PRO A 87 12.50 -1.62 15.12
CA PRO A 87 13.91 -1.98 15.34
C PRO A 87 14.29 -3.30 14.67
N GLU A 88 13.37 -4.26 14.60
CA GLU A 88 13.59 -5.59 14.02
C GLU A 88 13.00 -5.73 12.61
N ILE A 89 12.75 -4.62 11.88
CA ILE A 89 12.10 -4.68 10.55
C ILE A 89 12.89 -5.52 9.54
N LYS A 90 14.22 -5.51 9.62
CA LYS A 90 15.08 -6.35 8.80
C LYS A 90 14.79 -7.83 9.05
N GLU A 91 14.80 -8.23 10.32
CA GLU A 91 14.56 -9.61 10.73
C GLU A 91 13.16 -10.08 10.33
N ILE A 92 12.14 -9.26 10.57
CA ILE A 92 10.75 -9.54 10.15
C ILE A 92 10.70 -9.80 8.65
N VAL A 93 11.23 -8.90 7.82
CA VAL A 93 11.20 -9.04 6.36
C VAL A 93 11.97 -10.28 5.89
N GLU A 94 13.17 -10.52 6.41
CA GLU A 94 13.98 -11.70 6.06
C GLU A 94 13.26 -13.01 6.45
N GLY A 95 12.66 -13.07 7.64
CA GLY A 95 11.92 -14.24 8.10
C GLY A 95 10.65 -14.51 7.27
N LEU A 96 9.99 -13.47 6.78
CA LEU A 96 8.84 -13.61 5.87
C LEU A 96 9.27 -14.08 4.47
N ILE A 97 10.42 -13.61 3.97
CA ILE A 97 11.01 -14.09 2.70
C ILE A 97 11.36 -15.58 2.79
N GLN A 98 11.96 -16.02 3.91
CA GLN A 98 12.25 -17.43 4.16
C GLN A 98 10.97 -18.30 4.16
N ARG A 99 9.86 -17.77 4.65
CA ARG A 99 8.53 -18.38 4.63
C ARG A 99 7.83 -18.27 3.26
N ARG A 100 8.51 -17.68 2.26
CA ARG A 100 8.00 -17.48 0.89
C ARG A 100 6.69 -16.68 0.84
N LYS A 101 6.47 -15.77 1.78
CA LYS A 101 5.33 -14.86 1.78
C LYS A 101 5.61 -13.68 0.85
N TYR A 102 4.66 -13.30 0.01
CA TYR A 102 4.74 -12.06 -0.75
C TYR A 102 4.43 -10.87 0.16
N ILE A 103 5.41 -10.01 0.34
CA ILE A 103 5.38 -8.90 1.30
C ILE A 103 5.10 -7.60 0.56
N TYR A 104 4.14 -6.83 1.06
CA TYR A 104 3.95 -5.43 0.75
C TYR A 104 4.34 -4.62 2.00
N LEU A 105 5.55 -4.07 2.00
CA LEU A 105 6.03 -3.19 3.07
C LEU A 105 5.57 -1.77 2.75
N CYS A 106 4.51 -1.33 3.45
CA CYS A 106 3.91 -0.02 3.22
C CYS A 106 4.70 1.05 3.96
N THR A 107 5.12 2.11 3.28
CA THR A 107 5.98 3.14 3.87
C THR A 107 5.68 4.51 3.29
N ASN A 108 5.87 5.56 4.10
CA ASN A 108 5.90 6.95 3.64
C ASN A 108 7.26 7.33 2.99
N ALA A 109 8.17 6.40 2.94
CA ALA A 109 9.50 6.47 2.32
C ALA A 109 10.50 7.47 2.93
N ILE A 110 10.18 8.19 4.01
CA ILE A 110 11.14 9.14 4.65
C ILE A 110 12.45 8.43 5.01
N LEU A 111 12.38 7.22 5.55
CA LEU A 111 13.55 6.44 5.96
C LEU A 111 14.03 5.45 4.89
N LEU A 112 13.30 5.32 3.77
CA LEU A 112 13.58 4.26 2.81
C LEU A 112 14.94 4.39 2.18
N LYS A 113 15.32 5.60 1.72
CA LYS A 113 16.63 5.86 1.12
C LYS A 113 17.78 5.46 2.08
N GLU A 114 17.74 5.94 3.31
CA GLU A 114 18.74 5.61 4.35
C GLU A 114 18.86 4.09 4.57
N LYS A 115 17.72 3.40 4.70
CA LYS A 115 17.69 1.95 4.92
C LYS A 115 18.25 1.16 3.72
N LEU A 116 18.00 1.64 2.49
CA LEU A 116 18.54 1.04 1.27
C LEU A 116 20.05 1.22 1.17
N GLU A 117 20.54 2.44 1.40
CA GLU A 117 21.98 2.77 1.39
C GLU A 117 22.75 2.02 2.49
N ALA A 118 22.13 1.82 3.64
CA ALA A 118 22.68 0.99 4.73
C ALA A 118 22.62 -0.52 4.45
N GLY A 119 22.06 -0.97 3.33
CA GLY A 119 21.97 -2.39 2.97
C GLY A 119 21.07 -3.21 3.88
N ILE A 120 20.09 -2.59 4.54
CA ILE A 120 19.14 -3.27 5.46
C ILE A 120 18.32 -4.31 4.70
N PHE A 121 17.94 -4.02 3.46
CA PHE A 121 17.15 -4.92 2.62
C PHE A 121 17.95 -5.38 1.40
N LYS A 122 17.57 -6.55 0.88
CA LYS A 122 18.08 -7.08 -0.40
C LYS A 122 16.91 -7.28 -1.37
N PRO A 123 17.12 -7.01 -2.67
CA PRO A 123 16.09 -7.29 -3.68
C PRO A 123 15.63 -8.75 -3.63
N SER A 124 14.31 -8.94 -3.64
CA SER A 124 13.69 -10.26 -3.62
C SER A 124 12.37 -10.23 -4.38
N LYS A 125 12.03 -11.32 -5.06
CA LYS A 125 10.70 -11.47 -5.69
C LYS A 125 9.56 -11.43 -4.66
N TYR A 126 9.86 -11.65 -3.39
CA TYR A 126 8.90 -11.67 -2.30
C TYR A 126 8.73 -10.31 -1.61
N LEU A 127 9.63 -9.34 -1.81
CA LEU A 127 9.57 -8.02 -1.18
C LEU A 127 9.16 -6.95 -2.18
N THR A 128 8.07 -6.25 -1.89
CA THR A 128 7.62 -5.07 -2.62
C THR A 128 7.48 -3.91 -1.64
N PHE A 129 8.13 -2.78 -1.91
CA PHE A 129 7.83 -1.54 -1.21
C PHE A 129 6.55 -0.93 -1.79
N SER A 130 5.58 -0.68 -0.92
CA SER A 130 4.34 0.02 -1.27
C SER A 130 4.44 1.44 -0.72
N VAL A 131 4.85 2.37 -1.57
CA VAL A 131 5.12 3.75 -1.16
C VAL A 131 3.85 4.58 -1.23
N HIS A 132 3.55 5.28 -0.15
CA HIS A 132 2.41 6.18 -0.06
C HIS A 132 2.66 7.46 -0.86
N LEU A 133 1.81 7.76 -1.84
CA LEU A 133 1.80 8.98 -2.63
C LEU A 133 0.36 9.36 -3.00
N ASP A 134 -0.16 10.48 -2.48
CA ASP A 134 -1.56 10.90 -2.69
C ASP A 134 -1.72 11.98 -3.78
N GLY A 135 -0.66 12.32 -4.48
CA GLY A 135 -0.69 13.32 -5.54
C GLY A 135 0.70 13.84 -5.90
N HIS A 136 0.76 14.87 -6.74
CA HIS A 136 1.99 15.51 -7.16
C HIS A 136 2.38 16.64 -6.20
N GLY A 137 3.67 16.73 -5.82
CA GLY A 137 4.27 17.86 -5.10
C GLY A 137 3.47 18.28 -3.88
N ASP A 138 3.11 19.56 -3.85
CA ASP A 138 2.41 20.20 -2.73
C ASP A 138 1.11 19.50 -2.32
N HIS A 139 0.43 18.82 -3.26
CA HIS A 139 -0.79 18.07 -2.93
C HIS A 139 -0.48 16.88 -2.00
N HIS A 140 0.60 16.14 -2.28
CA HIS A 140 1.03 15.07 -1.39
C HIS A 140 1.50 15.62 -0.04
N ASP A 141 2.33 16.68 -0.06
CA ASP A 141 2.87 17.31 1.15
C ASP A 141 1.75 17.83 2.06
N PHE A 142 0.70 18.41 1.46
CA PHE A 142 -0.50 18.82 2.19
C PHE A 142 -1.22 17.61 2.82
N ALA A 143 -1.43 16.51 2.07
CA ALA A 143 -2.10 15.31 2.57
C ALA A 143 -1.35 14.66 3.75
N VAL A 144 -0.02 14.69 3.73
CA VAL A 144 0.82 14.13 4.80
C VAL A 144 1.19 15.17 5.88
N CYS A 145 0.71 16.41 5.76
CA CYS A 145 0.94 17.53 6.69
C CYS A 145 2.44 17.84 6.90
N ARG A 146 3.26 17.70 5.85
CA ARG A 146 4.69 17.99 5.93
C ARG A 146 5.27 18.28 4.55
N GLU A 147 5.95 19.43 4.41
CA GLU A 147 6.64 19.86 3.19
C GLU A 147 7.84 18.98 2.84
N GLY A 148 8.11 18.82 1.54
CA GLY A 148 9.27 18.10 0.99
C GLY A 148 9.18 16.57 1.04
N ILE A 149 8.05 16.02 1.44
CA ILE A 149 7.88 14.56 1.52
C ILE A 149 7.69 13.95 0.13
N TYR A 150 7.02 14.65 -0.79
CA TYR A 150 6.90 14.18 -2.17
C TYR A 150 8.26 13.94 -2.82
N ASP A 151 9.17 14.91 -2.73
CA ASP A 151 10.51 14.80 -3.30
C ASP A 151 11.31 13.68 -2.60
N THR A 152 11.25 13.61 -1.28
CA THR A 152 11.88 12.55 -0.49
C THR A 152 11.39 11.17 -0.92
N ALA A 153 10.08 10.98 -1.06
CA ALA A 153 9.47 9.71 -1.45
C ALA A 153 9.82 9.33 -2.90
N THR A 154 9.75 10.27 -3.84
CA THR A 154 10.07 10.01 -5.25
C THR A 154 11.56 9.72 -5.46
N GLU A 155 12.46 10.38 -4.72
CA GLU A 155 13.88 10.05 -4.72
C GLU A 155 14.15 8.64 -4.20
N ALA A 156 13.53 8.26 -3.08
CA ALA A 156 13.63 6.92 -2.52
C ALA A 156 13.07 5.84 -3.47
N ILE A 157 11.95 6.11 -4.16
CA ILE A 157 11.41 5.22 -5.19
C ILE A 157 12.42 5.01 -6.31
N ARG A 158 12.99 6.09 -6.88
CA ARG A 158 13.99 5.99 -7.97
C ARG A 158 15.21 5.17 -7.53
N LEU A 159 15.69 5.38 -6.30
CA LEU A 159 16.80 4.60 -5.76
C LEU A 159 16.42 3.12 -5.61
N ALA A 160 15.27 2.81 -5.01
CA ALA A 160 14.80 1.44 -4.84
C ALA A 160 14.67 0.70 -6.20
N VAL A 161 14.06 1.35 -7.20
CA VAL A 161 13.95 0.81 -8.56
C VAL A 161 15.32 0.58 -9.17
N LYS A 162 16.23 1.55 -9.08
CA LYS A 162 17.62 1.44 -9.57
C LYS A 162 18.39 0.28 -8.91
N MET A 163 18.15 0.02 -7.64
CA MET A 163 18.74 -1.11 -6.89
C MET A 163 18.08 -2.46 -7.18
N GLY A 164 17.05 -2.51 -8.04
CA GLY A 164 16.36 -3.74 -8.43
C GLY A 164 15.27 -4.21 -7.45
N PHE A 165 14.82 -3.35 -6.54
CA PHE A 165 13.67 -3.66 -5.71
C PHE A 165 12.35 -3.51 -6.49
N ARG A 166 11.38 -4.29 -6.09
CA ARG A 166 9.99 -4.14 -6.52
C ARG A 166 9.38 -2.95 -5.77
N VAL A 167 8.80 -2.03 -6.50
CA VAL A 167 8.14 -0.85 -5.94
C VAL A 167 6.76 -0.69 -6.55
N THR A 168 5.78 -0.41 -5.73
CA THR A 168 4.43 0.03 -6.11
C THR A 168 4.08 1.28 -5.31
N THR A 169 3.11 2.06 -5.79
CA THR A 169 2.57 3.17 -5.02
C THR A 169 1.18 2.86 -4.49
N ASN A 170 0.83 3.48 -3.37
CA ASN A 170 -0.52 3.46 -2.81
C ASN A 170 -1.02 4.90 -2.71
N THR A 171 -2.15 5.17 -3.37
CA THR A 171 -2.75 6.49 -3.50
C THR A 171 -4.16 6.47 -2.93
N THR A 172 -4.45 7.37 -2.02
CA THR A 172 -5.80 7.63 -1.51
C THR A 172 -6.34 8.89 -2.17
N LEU A 173 -7.48 8.80 -2.82
CA LEU A 173 -8.17 9.95 -3.41
C LEU A 173 -9.29 10.41 -2.48
N PHE A 174 -9.28 11.70 -2.17
CA PHE A 174 -10.26 12.34 -1.32
C PHE A 174 -11.33 13.06 -2.15
N ASP A 175 -12.40 13.49 -1.50
CA ASP A 175 -13.48 14.23 -2.13
C ASP A 175 -12.95 15.53 -2.75
N GLY A 176 -13.44 15.87 -3.96
CA GLY A 176 -12.98 17.05 -4.70
C GLY A 176 -11.62 16.89 -5.40
N ALA A 177 -11.03 15.68 -5.45
CA ALA A 177 -9.81 15.44 -6.23
C ALA A 177 -10.05 15.78 -7.72
N ASP A 178 -9.16 16.60 -8.30
CA ASP A 178 -9.23 16.96 -9.72
C ASP A 178 -8.81 15.77 -10.62
N PRO A 179 -9.72 15.20 -11.43
CA PRO A 179 -9.41 14.08 -12.30
C PRO A 179 -8.25 14.34 -13.27
N VAL A 180 -8.10 15.56 -13.75
CA VAL A 180 -7.01 15.92 -14.69
C VAL A 180 -5.67 15.90 -13.98
N ALA A 181 -5.58 16.47 -12.78
CA ALA A 181 -4.37 16.44 -11.96
C ALA A 181 -4.01 15.00 -11.56
N VAL A 182 -4.99 14.18 -11.16
CA VAL A 182 -4.77 12.76 -10.81
C VAL A 182 -4.25 11.97 -12.01
N ARG A 183 -4.80 12.17 -13.20
CA ARG A 183 -4.33 11.49 -14.43
C ARG A 183 -2.90 11.87 -14.78
N LYS A 184 -2.52 13.14 -14.62
CA LYS A 184 -1.13 13.60 -14.79
C LYS A 184 -0.21 12.96 -13.76
N PHE A 185 -0.62 12.94 -12.50
CA PHE A 185 0.12 12.28 -11.42
C PHE A 185 0.35 10.78 -11.69
N PHE A 186 -0.62 10.06 -12.27
CA PHE A 186 -0.42 8.66 -12.65
C PHE A 186 0.63 8.48 -13.76
N ASP A 187 0.69 9.41 -14.74
CA ASP A 187 1.75 9.42 -15.75
C ASP A 187 3.13 9.58 -15.09
N GLU A 188 3.26 10.54 -14.19
CA GLU A 188 4.50 10.85 -13.49
C GLU A 188 4.92 9.69 -12.57
N THR A 189 3.96 9.10 -11.86
CA THR A 189 4.21 7.91 -11.02
C THR A 189 4.72 6.73 -11.84
N MET A 190 4.13 6.45 -13.00
CA MET A 190 4.63 5.39 -13.89
C MET A 190 6.01 5.69 -14.45
N ALA A 191 6.34 6.98 -14.67
CA ALA A 191 7.67 7.40 -15.11
C ALA A 191 8.77 7.21 -14.05
N LEU A 192 8.43 7.05 -12.76
CA LEU A 192 9.38 6.66 -11.72
C LEU A 192 9.89 5.21 -11.87
N GLY A 193 9.27 4.40 -12.75
CA GLY A 193 9.66 3.01 -12.97
C GLY A 193 9.01 2.01 -12.03
N VAL A 194 7.96 2.39 -11.30
CA VAL A 194 7.22 1.47 -10.42
C VAL A 194 6.57 0.33 -11.20
N GLU A 195 6.39 -0.82 -10.55
CA GLU A 195 5.73 -1.98 -11.16
C GLU A 195 4.23 -1.73 -11.39
N GLY A 196 3.60 -0.97 -10.50
CA GLY A 196 2.20 -0.63 -10.58
C GLY A 196 1.77 0.33 -9.47
N MET A 197 0.51 0.73 -9.54
CA MET A 197 -0.14 1.64 -8.62
C MET A 197 -1.32 0.94 -7.95
N MET A 198 -1.63 1.32 -6.72
CA MET A 198 -2.91 1.07 -6.07
C MET A 198 -3.62 2.41 -5.86
N VAL A 199 -4.93 2.43 -6.07
CA VAL A 199 -5.75 3.62 -5.87
C VAL A 199 -7.00 3.26 -5.10
N SER A 200 -7.33 4.05 -4.09
CA SER A 200 -8.48 3.82 -3.22
C SER A 200 -9.19 5.13 -2.90
N PRO A 201 -10.51 5.12 -2.74
CA PRO A 201 -11.21 6.26 -2.17
C PRO A 201 -10.92 6.38 -0.68
N GLY A 202 -10.75 7.60 -0.20
CA GLY A 202 -10.63 7.93 1.22
C GLY A 202 -12.01 8.01 1.86
N TYR A 203 -12.42 6.94 2.56
CA TYR A 203 -13.65 6.95 3.35
C TYR A 203 -13.38 7.30 4.81
N ALA A 204 -14.30 8.05 5.40
CA ALA A 204 -14.23 8.39 6.83
C ALA A 204 -14.29 7.14 7.71
N TYR A 205 -13.53 7.15 8.80
CA TYR A 205 -13.57 6.11 9.82
C TYR A 205 -13.37 6.71 11.23
N ALA A 206 -13.76 5.97 12.26
CA ALA A 206 -13.98 6.49 13.62
C ALA A 206 -12.79 7.26 14.22
N LYS A 207 -11.55 6.97 13.84
CA LYS A 207 -10.35 7.60 14.40
C LYS A 207 -9.66 8.58 13.46
N ALA A 208 -10.21 8.83 12.27
CA ALA A 208 -9.64 9.83 11.37
C ALA A 208 -9.79 11.23 11.95
N PRO A 209 -8.70 12.02 12.06
CA PRO A 209 -8.74 13.35 12.68
C PRO A 209 -9.50 14.37 11.84
N ASP A 210 -9.30 14.39 10.54
CA ASP A 210 -10.06 15.21 9.58
C ASP A 210 -11.00 14.32 8.78
N GLN A 211 -12.29 14.65 8.81
CA GLN A 211 -13.32 13.92 8.09
C GLN A 211 -14.00 14.76 7.01
N GLN A 212 -13.59 16.00 6.81
CA GLN A 212 -14.20 16.87 5.81
C GLN A 212 -13.79 16.51 4.39
N SER A 213 -12.56 16.07 4.22
CA SER A 213 -11.99 15.68 2.93
C SER A 213 -12.34 14.24 2.50
N PHE A 214 -13.05 13.48 3.34
CA PHE A 214 -13.40 12.09 3.01
C PHE A 214 -14.61 12.00 2.09
N MET A 215 -14.59 10.96 1.25
CA MET A 215 -15.73 10.60 0.40
C MET A 215 -16.96 10.30 1.25
N ARG A 216 -18.08 10.95 0.97
CA ARG A 216 -19.33 10.79 1.72
C ARG A 216 -20.38 10.02 0.95
N GLU A 217 -20.40 10.17 -0.36
CA GLU A 217 -21.41 9.59 -1.23
C GLU A 217 -20.76 8.68 -2.26
N ARG A 218 -21.25 7.45 -2.38
CA ARG A 218 -20.78 6.48 -3.35
C ARG A 218 -20.90 6.99 -4.79
N ARG A 219 -21.98 7.72 -5.10
CA ARG A 219 -22.21 8.27 -6.43
C ARG A 219 -21.08 9.21 -6.85
N ASN A 220 -20.74 10.20 -6.01
CA ASN A 220 -19.69 11.16 -6.29
C ASN A 220 -18.34 10.46 -6.45
N THR A 221 -18.09 9.44 -5.61
CA THR A 221 -16.90 8.60 -5.71
C THR A 221 -16.83 7.89 -7.07
N ASN A 222 -17.92 7.27 -7.51
CA ASN A 222 -17.97 6.55 -8.79
C ASN A 222 -17.77 7.49 -9.97
N GLU A 223 -18.45 8.65 -9.99
CA GLU A 223 -18.31 9.65 -11.06
C GLU A 223 -16.87 10.16 -11.17
N MET A 224 -16.19 10.40 -10.04
CA MET A 224 -14.79 10.80 -10.02
C MET A 224 -13.88 9.69 -10.58
N PHE A 225 -14.05 8.46 -10.13
CA PHE A 225 -13.24 7.33 -10.62
C PHE A 225 -13.54 7.02 -12.10
N GLU A 226 -14.76 7.22 -12.56
CA GLU A 226 -15.09 7.09 -13.99
C GLU A 226 -14.32 8.12 -14.82
N MET A 227 -14.31 9.40 -14.42
CA MET A 227 -13.52 10.44 -15.09
C MET A 227 -12.02 10.14 -15.12
N ILE A 228 -11.48 9.52 -14.07
CA ILE A 228 -10.05 9.16 -13.99
C ILE A 228 -9.74 7.93 -14.82
N LEU A 229 -10.55 6.86 -14.76
CA LEU A 229 -10.19 5.52 -15.20
C LEU A 229 -10.86 5.05 -16.50
N SER A 230 -11.97 5.67 -16.97
CA SER A 230 -12.69 5.22 -18.18
C SER A 230 -11.79 5.15 -19.43
N ASN A 231 -10.93 6.14 -19.60
CA ASN A 231 -9.98 6.24 -20.71
C ASN A 231 -8.53 6.11 -20.21
N ARG A 232 -8.27 5.11 -19.33
CA ARG A 232 -6.93 4.90 -18.79
C ARG A 232 -5.91 4.57 -19.87
N LYS A 233 -4.71 5.13 -19.74
CA LYS A 233 -3.63 4.90 -20.67
C LYS A 233 -3.11 3.45 -20.57
N LYS A 234 -2.72 2.84 -21.69
CA LYS A 234 -2.14 1.48 -21.72
C LYS A 234 -0.87 1.34 -20.85
N GLY A 235 -0.13 2.43 -20.63
CA GLY A 235 1.06 2.46 -19.78
C GLY A 235 0.76 2.44 -18.28
N TRP A 236 -0.45 2.72 -17.85
CA TRP A 236 -0.83 2.67 -16.44
C TRP A 236 -1.03 1.23 -16.00
N ARG A 237 -0.26 0.80 -15.03
CA ARG A 237 -0.35 -0.52 -14.44
C ARG A 237 -0.92 -0.40 -13.03
N PHE A 238 -2.06 -1.02 -12.79
CA PHE A 238 -2.67 -1.13 -11.47
C PHE A 238 -2.44 -2.53 -10.90
N ASN A 239 -2.20 -2.61 -9.58
CA ASN A 239 -2.09 -3.87 -8.86
C ASN A 239 -3.47 -4.48 -8.60
N GLN A 240 -4.49 -3.63 -8.59
CA GLN A 240 -5.89 -4.03 -8.47
C GLN A 240 -6.36 -4.72 -9.76
N SER A 241 -7.32 -5.64 -9.59
CA SER A 241 -7.92 -6.33 -10.73
C SER A 241 -8.74 -5.34 -11.59
N PRO A 242 -8.89 -5.60 -12.90
CA PRO A 242 -9.78 -4.81 -13.74
C PRO A 242 -11.21 -4.73 -13.18
N LEU A 243 -11.70 -5.83 -12.59
CA LEU A 243 -13.04 -5.90 -11.98
C LEU A 243 -13.18 -4.94 -10.78
N PHE A 244 -12.12 -4.78 -9.98
CA PHE A 244 -12.14 -3.82 -8.89
C PHE A 244 -12.15 -2.37 -9.39
N LEU A 245 -11.40 -2.08 -10.47
CA LEU A 245 -11.45 -0.76 -11.09
C LEU A 245 -12.84 -0.44 -11.68
N GLU A 246 -13.53 -1.44 -12.26
CA GLU A 246 -14.92 -1.31 -12.70
C GLU A 246 -15.86 -1.02 -11.52
N PHE A 247 -15.63 -1.67 -10.37
CA PHE A 247 -16.39 -1.39 -9.14
C PHE A 247 -16.19 0.05 -8.66
N LEU A 248 -14.95 0.57 -8.70
CA LEU A 248 -14.67 1.97 -8.34
C LEU A 248 -15.39 2.95 -9.28
N MET A 249 -15.49 2.64 -10.56
CA MET A 249 -16.22 3.44 -11.57
C MET A 249 -17.75 3.28 -11.48
N GLY A 250 -18.27 2.41 -10.61
CA GLY A 250 -19.70 2.13 -10.51
C GLY A 250 -20.29 1.32 -11.67
N THR A 251 -19.45 0.80 -12.57
CA THR A 251 -19.90 -0.04 -13.71
C THR A 251 -20.07 -1.52 -13.33
N ARG A 252 -19.70 -1.87 -12.11
CA ARG A 252 -19.85 -3.22 -11.53
C ARG A 252 -20.31 -3.13 -10.09
N GLU A 253 -21.20 -4.02 -9.71
CA GLU A 253 -21.60 -4.23 -8.33
C GLU A 253 -21.13 -5.61 -7.85
N TYR A 254 -20.92 -5.71 -6.54
CA TYR A 254 -20.69 -6.98 -5.85
C TYR A 254 -21.77 -7.18 -4.80
N GLU A 255 -22.30 -8.37 -4.76
CA GLU A 255 -23.14 -8.86 -3.65
C GLU A 255 -22.20 -9.36 -2.54
N CYS A 256 -22.46 -8.94 -1.30
CA CYS A 256 -21.71 -9.35 -0.12
C CYS A 256 -22.42 -10.51 0.59
#